data_9ddf4708abba2fade499b0e0d61d58d4
#
_entry.id   9ddf4708abba2fade499b0e0d61d58d4
#
_cell.length_a   1.000
_cell.length_b   1.000
_cell.length_c   1.000
_cell.angle_alpha   90.00
_cell.angle_beta   90.00
_cell.angle_gamma   90.00
#
_symmetry.space_group_name_H-M   'P 1'
#
loop_
_entity.id
_entity.type
_entity.pdbx_description
1 polymer ?
#
loop_
_entity_poly.entity_id
_entity_poly.type
_entity_poly.pdbx_seq_one_letter_code
_entity_poly.pdbx_strand_id
1 'polypeptide(L)'
;MPGHICGSINYQKPIKFNACLQYLKKELTEVEGKPYLEYGDTPLDIGQQAKRSGSGLTDREQINKNYSQALVLAQEGQTDEAIEIIKRQEPRDAILYGNKIKESLAANNETKLRYNLPEAPPLEPAQQRVWDLLQEQPKKRRIIWVTGHYGSGKSTLYSYIKLKHPYEMYDAGQSCKMEDVVYGYNEEGVIGWDLPKTFNFETMGDTLCSIIEKFSDFGQTITSKKYAGKTCRVRGHVVVFSNKKCPDNLRHRDVIDIELPKREGDTLGS
;
A
#
# COMPACT_ATOMS: atom_id res chain seq x y z
N MET A 1 -27.39 -0.83 62.64
CA MET A 1 -26.33 -0.56 61.62
C MET A 1 -26.83 -1.02 60.27
N PRO A 2 -27.02 -0.14 59.27
CA PRO A 2 -27.44 -0.59 57.93
C PRO A 2 -26.25 -1.15 57.18
N GLY A 3 -26.41 -2.38 56.71
CA GLY A 3 -25.39 -3.08 55.92
C GLY A 3 -25.10 -2.40 54.59
N HIS A 4 -23.83 -2.17 54.32
CA HIS A 4 -23.35 -1.76 53.02
C HIS A 4 -23.53 -2.92 52.04
N ILE A 5 -24.44 -2.76 51.07
CA ILE A 5 -24.51 -3.62 49.91
C ILE A 5 -23.47 -3.07 48.92
N CYS A 6 -22.26 -3.64 48.91
CA CYS A 6 -21.31 -3.46 47.82
C CYS A 6 -21.73 -4.35 46.64
N GLY A 7 -22.61 -3.84 45.82
CA GLY A 7 -22.86 -4.43 44.52
C GLY A 7 -21.71 -4.07 43.58
N SER A 8 -21.11 -5.07 42.93
CA SER A 8 -20.12 -4.85 41.87
C SER A 8 -20.81 -4.14 40.69
N ILE A 9 -20.35 -2.92 40.40
CA ILE A 9 -20.83 -2.16 39.25
C ILE A 9 -20.24 -2.81 38.00
N ASN A 10 -21.08 -3.46 37.24
CA ASN A 10 -20.67 -4.09 36.00
C ASN A 10 -20.75 -3.05 34.85
N TYR A 11 -19.62 -2.49 34.43
CA TYR A 11 -19.55 -1.53 33.33
C TYR A 11 -19.63 -2.27 31.99
N GLN A 12 -20.83 -2.49 31.49
CA GLN A 12 -21.02 -2.90 30.11
C GLN A 12 -21.23 -1.67 29.22
N LYS A 13 -20.45 -1.58 28.14
CA LYS A 13 -20.62 -0.51 27.16
C LYS A 13 -21.96 -0.71 26.43
N PRO A 14 -22.92 0.21 26.51
CA PRO A 14 -24.23 0.02 25.90
C PRO A 14 -24.11 -0.03 24.40
N ILE A 15 -24.62 -1.08 23.77
CA ILE A 15 -24.62 -1.30 22.30
C ILE A 15 -25.52 -0.29 21.60
N LYS A 16 -26.58 0.18 22.28
CA LYS A 16 -27.50 1.24 21.80
C LYS A 16 -27.91 2.12 22.99
N PHE A 17 -27.46 3.37 22.98
CA PHE A 17 -27.73 4.33 24.04
C PHE A 17 -29.26 4.50 24.30
N ASN A 18 -30.06 4.60 23.22
CA ASN A 18 -31.52 4.76 23.30
C ASN A 18 -32.22 3.57 23.97
N ALA A 19 -31.72 2.34 23.76
CA ALA A 19 -32.29 1.16 24.42
C ALA A 19 -31.97 1.16 25.91
N CYS A 20 -30.78 1.64 26.29
CA CYS A 20 -30.35 1.78 27.68
C CYS A 20 -31.19 2.86 28.42
N LEU A 21 -31.47 3.99 27.76
CA LEU A 21 -32.32 5.06 28.26
C LEU A 21 -33.79 4.61 28.48
N GLN A 22 -34.33 3.85 27.53
CA GLN A 22 -35.68 3.28 27.66
C GLN A 22 -35.77 2.27 28.80
N TYR A 23 -34.73 1.45 28.98
CA TYR A 23 -34.65 0.50 30.09
C TYR A 23 -34.60 1.21 31.46
N LEU A 24 -33.75 2.22 31.59
CA LEU A 24 -33.64 3.03 32.79
C LEU A 24 -34.96 3.79 33.10
N LYS A 25 -35.64 4.31 32.11
CA LYS A 25 -36.95 4.97 32.27
C LYS A 25 -37.99 3.98 32.77
N LYS A 26 -38.00 2.74 32.27
CA LYS A 26 -38.92 1.69 32.72
C LYS A 26 -38.69 1.27 34.14
N GLU A 27 -37.45 1.02 34.55
CA GLU A 27 -37.11 0.64 35.93
C GLU A 27 -37.41 1.76 36.93
N LEU A 28 -37.20 3.04 36.56
CA LEU A 28 -37.49 4.18 37.46
C LEU A 28 -38.98 4.49 37.56
N THR A 29 -39.81 4.15 36.59
CA THR A 29 -41.27 4.31 36.63
C THR A 29 -41.97 3.17 37.36
N GLU A 30 -41.36 2.01 37.53
CA GLU A 30 -41.89 0.87 38.27
C GLU A 30 -41.64 1.02 39.81
N VAL A 31 -40.82 1.97 40.27
CA VAL A 31 -40.64 2.32 41.66
C VAL A 31 -41.64 3.40 42.03
N GLU A 32 -42.71 3.02 42.74
CA GLU A 32 -43.83 3.88 43.11
C GLU A 32 -43.37 5.27 43.61
N GLY A 33 -43.82 6.32 42.91
CA GLY A 33 -43.96 7.66 43.43
C GLY A 33 -42.74 8.57 43.40
N LYS A 34 -41.61 8.22 42.73
CA LYS A 34 -40.47 9.12 42.58
C LYS A 34 -40.31 9.57 41.13
N PRO A 35 -40.52 10.87 40.82
CA PRO A 35 -40.22 11.40 39.52
C PRO A 35 -38.70 11.30 39.29
N TYR A 36 -38.28 10.75 38.11
CA TYR A 36 -36.89 10.84 37.69
C TYR A 36 -36.61 12.23 37.10
N LEU A 37 -35.43 12.74 37.39
CA LEU A 37 -34.98 14.01 36.82
C LEU A 37 -34.03 13.71 35.67
N GLU A 38 -34.40 14.18 34.47
CA GLU A 38 -33.55 14.14 33.29
C GLU A 38 -32.73 15.44 33.20
N TYR A 39 -31.40 15.33 33.29
CA TYR A 39 -30.52 16.49 33.27
C TYR A 39 -29.72 16.49 31.94
N GLY A 40 -29.80 17.60 31.20
CA GLY A 40 -29.11 17.83 29.94
C GLY A 40 -29.87 17.40 28.72
N ASP A 41 -29.37 17.79 27.57
CA ASP A 41 -29.92 17.41 26.26
C ASP A 41 -29.71 15.92 26.01
N THR A 42 -30.77 15.20 25.75
CA THR A 42 -30.68 13.78 25.41
C THR A 42 -30.22 13.63 23.95
N PRO A 43 -29.50 12.57 23.60
CA PRO A 43 -29.14 12.33 22.19
C PRO A 43 -30.33 12.22 21.23
N LEU A 44 -31.55 11.99 21.76
CA LEU A 44 -32.79 12.04 21.01
C LEU A 44 -33.12 13.46 20.54
N ASP A 45 -32.91 14.44 21.41
CA ASP A 45 -33.19 15.85 21.10
C ASP A 45 -32.18 16.40 20.08
N ILE A 46 -30.90 16.01 20.22
CA ILE A 46 -29.84 16.32 19.25
C ILE A 46 -30.16 15.69 17.86
N GLY A 47 -30.60 14.43 17.82
CA GLY A 47 -31.00 13.76 16.59
C GLY A 47 -32.26 14.34 15.93
N GLN A 48 -33.19 14.88 16.73
CA GLN A 48 -34.38 15.56 16.22
C GLN A 48 -34.08 17.01 15.75
N GLN A 49 -33.16 17.70 16.41
CA GLN A 49 -32.71 19.01 15.99
C GLN A 49 -31.91 18.94 14.67
N ALA A 50 -31.05 17.91 14.50
CA ALA A 50 -30.36 17.66 13.24
C ALA A 50 -31.30 17.36 12.06
N LYS A 51 -32.43 16.67 12.32
CA LYS A 51 -33.47 16.43 11.30
C LYS A 51 -34.29 17.70 10.95
N ARG A 52 -34.29 18.70 11.82
CA ARG A 52 -34.99 19.99 11.57
C ARG A 52 -34.14 21.02 10.84
N SER A 53 -32.81 20.90 10.84
CA SER A 53 -31.94 21.68 9.98
C SER A 53 -31.89 21.02 8.59
N GLY A 54 -32.64 21.56 7.64
CA GLY A 54 -32.98 21.01 6.34
C GLY A 54 -31.84 20.72 5.35
N SER A 55 -30.81 20.02 5.75
CA SER A 55 -29.86 19.38 4.82
C SER A 55 -30.29 17.93 4.63
N GLY A 56 -30.77 17.57 3.44
CA GLY A 56 -31.34 16.27 3.12
C GLY A 56 -30.41 15.05 3.18
N LEU A 57 -29.22 15.18 3.76
CA LEU A 57 -28.24 14.11 3.93
C LEU A 57 -27.98 13.90 5.43
N THR A 58 -27.82 12.63 5.82
CA THR A 58 -27.31 12.29 7.16
C THR A 58 -25.85 12.70 7.29
N ASP A 59 -25.36 13.01 8.49
CA ASP A 59 -23.95 13.33 8.73
C ASP A 59 -23.00 12.32 8.09
N ARG A 60 -23.35 11.03 8.15
CA ARG A 60 -22.57 9.96 7.54
C ARG A 60 -22.56 9.99 6.01
N GLU A 61 -23.67 10.35 5.39
CA GLU A 61 -23.75 10.51 3.93
C GLU A 61 -22.95 11.73 3.47
N GLN A 62 -22.95 12.80 4.24
CA GLN A 62 -22.15 13.98 3.96
C GLN A 62 -20.63 13.67 4.08
N ILE A 63 -20.20 12.98 5.13
CA ILE A 63 -18.81 12.52 5.31
C ILE A 63 -18.38 11.65 4.13
N ASN A 64 -19.19 10.67 3.75
CA ASN A 64 -18.88 9.80 2.61
C ASN A 64 -18.77 10.58 1.30
N LYS A 65 -19.61 11.60 1.10
CA LYS A 65 -19.56 12.47 -0.08
C LYS A 65 -18.25 13.28 -0.10
N ASN A 66 -17.83 13.81 1.03
CA ASN A 66 -16.59 14.58 1.17
C ASN A 66 -15.35 13.72 0.83
N TYR A 67 -15.29 12.49 1.35
CA TYR A 67 -14.23 11.55 1.01
C TYR A 67 -14.26 11.10 -0.45
N SER A 68 -15.45 10.86 -1.01
CA SER A 68 -15.60 10.50 -2.43
C SER A 68 -15.12 11.64 -3.33
N GLN A 69 -15.45 12.88 -3.00
CA GLN A 69 -14.97 14.06 -3.75
C GLN A 69 -13.45 14.19 -3.69
N ALA A 70 -12.86 14.02 -2.50
CA ALA A 70 -11.41 14.05 -2.34
C ALA A 70 -10.71 12.93 -3.13
N LEU A 71 -11.32 11.74 -3.20
CA LEU A 71 -10.79 10.61 -3.98
C LEU A 71 -10.79 10.90 -5.49
N VAL A 72 -11.86 11.48 -6.02
CA VAL A 72 -11.94 11.89 -7.43
C VAL A 72 -10.84 12.90 -7.76
N LEU A 73 -10.69 13.96 -6.96
CA LEU A 73 -9.61 14.93 -7.14
C LEU A 73 -8.23 14.30 -7.09
N ALA A 74 -8.00 13.36 -6.18
CA ALA A 74 -6.74 12.65 -6.10
C ALA A 74 -6.46 11.82 -7.36
N GLN A 75 -7.46 11.15 -7.92
CA GLN A 75 -7.35 10.41 -9.18
C GLN A 75 -7.02 11.31 -10.37
N GLU A 76 -7.54 12.55 -10.37
CA GLU A 76 -7.24 13.59 -11.36
C GLU A 76 -5.87 14.23 -11.17
N GLY A 77 -5.12 13.84 -10.13
CA GLY A 77 -3.79 14.40 -9.84
C GLY A 77 -3.79 15.60 -8.92
N GLN A 78 -4.95 16.05 -8.47
CA GLN A 78 -5.13 17.23 -7.59
C GLN A 78 -5.07 16.81 -6.10
N THR A 79 -4.02 16.07 -5.72
CA THR A 79 -3.89 15.49 -4.37
C THR A 79 -3.86 16.55 -3.27
N ASP A 80 -3.24 17.69 -3.53
CA ASP A 80 -3.15 18.77 -2.53
C ASP A 80 -4.52 19.41 -2.28
N GLU A 81 -5.32 19.61 -3.32
CA GLU A 81 -6.71 20.09 -3.21
C GLU A 81 -7.59 19.09 -2.48
N ALA A 82 -7.44 17.81 -2.78
CA ALA A 82 -8.12 16.73 -2.07
C ALA A 82 -7.84 16.73 -0.57
N ILE A 83 -6.58 16.96 -0.18
CA ILE A 83 -6.17 17.07 1.23
C ILE A 83 -6.78 18.31 1.88
N GLU A 84 -6.81 19.45 1.19
CA GLU A 84 -7.41 20.68 1.74
C GLU A 84 -8.92 20.55 1.93
N ILE A 85 -9.63 19.83 1.06
CA ILE A 85 -11.05 19.53 1.26
C ILE A 85 -11.26 18.73 2.54
N ILE A 86 -10.48 17.66 2.75
CA ILE A 86 -10.59 16.86 3.98
C ILE A 86 -10.25 17.66 5.22
N LYS A 87 -9.21 18.49 5.19
CA LYS A 87 -8.87 19.37 6.33
C LYS A 87 -10.00 20.33 6.68
N ARG A 88 -10.70 20.86 5.67
CA ARG A 88 -11.78 21.83 5.86
C ARG A 88 -13.08 21.18 6.31
N GLN A 89 -13.44 20.05 5.72
CA GLN A 89 -14.74 19.42 5.92
C GLN A 89 -14.73 18.37 7.02
N GLU A 90 -13.58 17.71 7.24
CA GLU A 90 -13.40 16.65 8.24
C GLU A 90 -12.16 16.93 9.13
N PRO A 91 -12.11 18.09 9.84
CA PRO A 91 -10.92 18.50 10.56
C PRO A 91 -10.48 17.51 11.64
N ARG A 92 -11.42 16.82 12.26
CA ARG A 92 -11.11 15.77 13.24
C ARG A 92 -10.32 14.63 12.63
N ASP A 93 -10.76 14.12 11.48
CA ASP A 93 -10.12 13.01 10.80
C ASP A 93 -8.78 13.43 10.20
N ALA A 94 -8.68 14.67 9.72
CA ALA A 94 -7.42 15.25 9.26
C ALA A 94 -6.37 15.31 10.39
N ILE A 95 -6.76 15.60 11.63
CA ILE A 95 -5.85 15.61 12.79
C ILE A 95 -5.46 14.18 13.19
N LEU A 96 -6.43 13.27 13.28
CA LEU A 96 -6.19 11.91 13.78
C LEU A 96 -5.52 11.00 12.76
N TYR A 97 -5.85 11.17 11.49
CA TYR A 97 -5.47 10.24 10.42
C TYR A 97 -4.80 10.94 9.22
N GLY A 98 -4.40 12.20 9.33
CA GLY A 98 -3.92 13.03 8.22
C GLY A 98 -2.82 12.39 7.37
N ASN A 99 -1.82 11.74 8.01
CA ASN A 99 -0.77 11.03 7.27
C ASN A 99 -1.31 9.84 6.48
N LYS A 100 -2.20 9.03 7.06
CA LYS A 100 -2.82 7.90 6.37
C LYS A 100 -3.73 8.32 5.24
N ILE A 101 -4.48 9.41 5.44
CA ILE A 101 -5.33 10.02 4.40
C ILE A 101 -4.46 10.51 3.26
N LYS A 102 -3.37 11.24 3.57
CA LYS A 102 -2.41 11.71 2.57
C LYS A 102 -1.79 10.58 1.76
N GLU A 103 -1.33 9.53 2.42
CA GLU A 103 -0.76 8.33 1.77
C GLU A 103 -1.80 7.65 0.88
N SER A 104 -3.03 7.49 1.36
CA SER A 104 -4.12 6.87 0.61
C SER A 104 -4.51 7.71 -0.62
N LEU A 105 -4.63 9.02 -0.50
CA LEU A 105 -4.93 9.92 -1.62
C LEU A 105 -3.77 9.93 -2.64
N ALA A 106 -2.52 9.93 -2.16
CA ALA A 106 -1.35 9.89 -3.03
C ALA A 106 -1.24 8.55 -3.79
N ALA A 107 -1.63 7.44 -3.18
CA ALA A 107 -1.67 6.13 -3.83
C ALA A 107 -2.73 6.06 -4.95
N ASN A 108 -3.82 6.83 -4.83
CA ASN A 108 -4.89 6.91 -5.83
C ASN A 108 -4.61 7.94 -6.95
N ASN A 109 -3.48 8.63 -6.93
CA ASN A 109 -3.12 9.59 -7.96
C ASN A 109 -2.60 8.88 -9.22
N GLU A 110 -3.49 8.48 -10.10
CA GLU A 110 -3.16 7.82 -11.37
C GLU A 110 -2.41 8.75 -12.34
N THR A 111 -2.57 10.06 -12.20
CA THR A 111 -1.98 11.05 -13.11
C THR A 111 -0.47 11.19 -12.91
N LYS A 112 0.07 10.94 -11.71
CA LYS A 112 1.52 11.01 -11.47
C LYS A 112 2.32 10.05 -12.34
N LEU A 113 1.72 8.93 -12.76
CA LEU A 113 2.37 7.94 -13.61
C LEU A 113 2.25 8.27 -15.12
N ARG A 114 1.33 9.16 -15.51
CA ARG A 114 1.07 9.50 -16.91
C ARG A 114 1.79 10.76 -17.39
N TYR A 115 2.28 11.61 -16.49
CA TYR A 115 2.91 12.87 -16.87
C TYR A 115 4.35 12.68 -17.34
N ASN A 116 4.58 13.04 -18.59
CA ASN A 116 5.89 13.30 -19.22
C ASN A 116 6.82 12.09 -19.39
N LEU A 117 6.26 10.92 -19.66
CA LEU A 117 7.11 9.84 -20.14
C LEU A 117 7.29 10.00 -21.63
N PRO A 118 8.54 10.22 -22.10
CA PRO A 118 8.80 10.19 -23.53
C PRO A 118 8.32 8.85 -24.07
N GLU A 119 7.76 8.87 -25.27
CA GLU A 119 7.40 7.65 -25.97
C GLU A 119 8.58 6.67 -25.86
N ALA A 120 8.33 5.51 -25.25
CA ALA A 120 9.43 4.61 -24.94
C ALA A 120 10.09 4.17 -26.27
N PRO A 121 11.39 4.31 -26.39
CA PRO A 121 12.07 3.90 -27.63
C PRO A 121 11.79 2.42 -27.89
N PRO A 122 11.78 1.98 -29.14
CA PRO A 122 11.62 0.58 -29.48
C PRO A 122 12.66 -0.25 -28.73
N LEU A 123 12.23 -1.38 -28.18
CA LEU A 123 13.13 -2.28 -27.45
C LEU A 123 14.12 -2.93 -28.42
N GLU A 124 15.38 -2.98 -28.02
CA GLU A 124 16.40 -3.76 -28.72
C GLU A 124 16.13 -5.27 -28.54
N PRO A 125 16.64 -6.14 -29.43
CA PRO A 125 16.31 -7.57 -29.40
C PRO A 125 16.54 -8.25 -28.03
N ALA A 126 17.62 -7.91 -27.34
CA ALA A 126 17.90 -8.45 -26.01
C ALA A 126 16.92 -7.89 -24.94
N GLN A 127 16.52 -6.64 -25.06
CA GLN A 127 15.50 -6.02 -24.20
C GLN A 127 14.12 -6.62 -24.48
N GLN A 128 13.79 -6.84 -25.77
CA GLN A 128 12.55 -7.49 -26.18
C GLN A 128 12.44 -8.90 -25.60
N ARG A 129 13.54 -9.66 -25.59
CA ARG A 129 13.57 -10.99 -24.95
C ARG A 129 13.21 -10.95 -23.47
N VAL A 130 13.70 -9.95 -22.73
CA VAL A 130 13.32 -9.77 -21.31
C VAL A 130 11.82 -9.49 -21.21
N TRP A 131 11.32 -8.58 -22.05
CA TRP A 131 9.92 -8.24 -22.10
C TRP A 131 9.03 -9.44 -22.40
N ASP A 132 9.38 -10.24 -23.39
CA ASP A 132 8.63 -11.43 -23.80
C ASP A 132 8.56 -12.46 -22.65
N LEU A 133 9.67 -12.65 -21.92
CA LEU A 133 9.70 -13.54 -20.74
C LEU A 133 8.76 -13.06 -19.62
N LEU A 134 8.59 -11.76 -19.46
CA LEU A 134 7.68 -11.18 -18.47
C LEU A 134 6.21 -11.29 -18.89
N GLN A 135 5.92 -11.54 -20.15
CA GLN A 135 4.56 -11.82 -20.65
C GLN A 135 4.17 -13.30 -20.52
N GLU A 136 5.14 -14.20 -20.27
CA GLU A 136 4.84 -15.60 -19.97
C GLU A 136 4.19 -15.75 -18.59
N GLN A 137 3.69 -16.95 -18.28
CA GLN A 137 3.31 -17.28 -16.91
C GLN A 137 4.55 -17.39 -16.01
N PRO A 138 4.54 -16.77 -14.81
CA PRO A 138 5.64 -16.92 -13.87
C PRO A 138 5.93 -18.39 -13.56
N LYS A 139 7.20 -18.77 -13.56
CA LYS A 139 7.62 -20.15 -13.25
C LYS A 139 8.32 -20.20 -11.90
N LYS A 140 8.01 -21.23 -11.13
CA LYS A 140 8.63 -21.47 -9.83
C LYS A 140 10.14 -21.57 -9.98
N ARG A 141 10.89 -20.91 -9.09
CA ARG A 141 12.35 -20.87 -9.03
C ARG A 141 13.04 -20.20 -10.22
N ARG A 142 12.29 -19.52 -11.08
CA ARG A 142 12.84 -18.76 -12.21
C ARG A 142 13.28 -17.37 -11.79
N ILE A 143 14.47 -16.99 -12.21
CA ILE A 143 15.06 -15.68 -12.00
C ILE A 143 15.56 -15.18 -13.36
N ILE A 144 15.12 -13.99 -13.76
CA ILE A 144 15.62 -13.33 -14.98
C ILE A 144 16.73 -12.38 -14.53
N TRP A 145 17.97 -12.67 -14.92
CA TRP A 145 19.13 -11.88 -14.54
C TRP A 145 19.64 -11.11 -15.75
N VAL A 146 19.49 -9.77 -15.70
CA VAL A 146 19.84 -8.88 -16.81
C VAL A 146 21.15 -8.18 -16.50
N THR A 147 22.17 -8.47 -17.30
CA THR A 147 23.48 -7.85 -17.18
C THR A 147 23.77 -6.91 -18.35
N GLY A 148 24.83 -6.12 -18.23
CA GLY A 148 25.33 -5.27 -19.31
C GLY A 148 26.23 -4.19 -18.78
N HIS A 149 27.05 -3.63 -19.66
CA HIS A 149 27.92 -2.51 -19.33
C HIS A 149 27.13 -1.23 -19.05
N TYR A 150 27.83 -0.19 -18.57
CA TYR A 150 27.27 1.15 -18.50
C TYR A 150 26.80 1.57 -19.90
N GLY A 151 25.63 2.22 -20.00
CA GLY A 151 25.06 2.64 -21.27
C GLY A 151 24.34 1.53 -22.07
N SER A 152 24.29 0.28 -21.61
CA SER A 152 23.59 -0.82 -22.31
C SER A 152 22.06 -0.75 -22.29
N GLY A 153 21.48 0.30 -21.69
CA GLY A 153 20.02 0.48 -21.66
C GLY A 153 19.29 -0.32 -20.59
N LYS A 154 19.97 -0.83 -19.54
CA LYS A 154 19.34 -1.54 -18.41
C LYS A 154 18.30 -0.68 -17.71
N SER A 155 18.66 0.52 -17.27
CA SER A 155 17.73 1.42 -16.55
C SER A 155 16.60 1.90 -17.45
N THR A 156 16.85 2.03 -18.77
CA THR A 156 15.80 2.32 -19.74
C THR A 156 14.79 1.18 -19.81
N LEU A 157 15.26 -0.07 -19.90
CA LEU A 157 14.39 -1.24 -19.90
C LEU A 157 13.65 -1.39 -18.56
N TYR A 158 14.33 -1.18 -17.43
CA TYR A 158 13.71 -1.21 -16.10
C TYR A 158 12.56 -0.19 -15.98
N SER A 159 12.83 1.04 -16.41
CA SER A 159 11.80 2.09 -16.46
C SER A 159 10.67 1.74 -17.42
N TYR A 160 10.99 1.16 -18.59
CA TYR A 160 9.99 0.72 -19.56
C TYR A 160 9.04 -0.33 -18.95
N ILE A 161 9.57 -1.35 -18.26
CA ILE A 161 8.76 -2.37 -17.60
C ILE A 161 7.85 -1.72 -16.55
N LYS A 162 8.41 -0.87 -15.72
CA LYS A 162 7.69 -0.15 -14.66
C LYS A 162 6.56 0.74 -15.20
N LEU A 163 6.75 1.33 -16.38
CA LEU A 163 5.78 2.19 -17.04
C LEU A 163 4.66 1.44 -17.73
N LYS A 164 5.00 0.35 -18.41
CA LYS A 164 4.02 -0.48 -19.13
C LYS A 164 3.15 -1.28 -18.16
N HIS A 165 3.69 -1.63 -16.99
CA HIS A 165 3.00 -2.37 -15.93
C HIS A 165 3.09 -1.62 -14.59
N PRO A 166 2.59 -0.37 -14.48
CA PRO A 166 2.78 0.47 -13.30
C PRO A 166 2.20 -0.13 -12.02
N TYR A 167 1.14 -0.94 -12.14
CA TYR A 167 0.51 -1.65 -11.02
C TYR A 167 0.94 -3.11 -10.91
N GLU A 168 1.72 -3.62 -11.87
CA GLU A 168 2.13 -5.01 -11.94
C GLU A 168 3.61 -5.21 -11.62
N MET A 169 4.38 -4.15 -11.40
CA MET A 169 5.78 -4.23 -11.03
C MET A 169 6.07 -3.55 -9.69
N TYR A 170 6.49 -4.36 -8.73
CA TYR A 170 7.08 -3.87 -7.50
C TYR A 170 8.57 -3.58 -7.69
N ASP A 171 8.96 -2.34 -7.42
CA ASP A 171 10.35 -1.87 -7.47
C ASP A 171 10.99 -2.07 -6.08
N ALA A 172 11.75 -3.13 -5.92
CA ALA A 172 12.52 -3.41 -4.71
C ALA A 172 13.83 -2.59 -4.63
N GLY A 173 14.19 -1.90 -5.72
CA GLY A 173 15.40 -1.08 -5.81
C GLY A 173 16.67 -1.88 -5.52
N GLN A 174 17.38 -1.50 -4.47
CA GLN A 174 18.56 -2.22 -3.97
C GLN A 174 18.33 -2.81 -2.57
N SER A 175 17.08 -2.99 -2.16
CA SER A 175 16.78 -3.43 -0.79
C SER A 175 17.28 -4.85 -0.53
N CYS A 176 18.05 -5.01 0.54
CA CYS A 176 18.57 -6.26 1.06
C CYS A 176 17.96 -6.62 2.42
N LYS A 177 16.77 -6.11 2.73
CA LYS A 177 16.03 -6.44 3.95
C LYS A 177 14.70 -7.07 3.59
N MET A 178 14.54 -8.34 3.96
CA MET A 178 13.33 -9.11 3.68
C MET A 178 12.07 -8.38 4.15
N GLU A 179 12.12 -7.79 5.33
CA GLU A 179 10.97 -7.11 5.94
C GLU A 179 10.52 -5.91 5.11
N ASP A 180 11.49 -5.14 4.57
CA ASP A 180 11.18 -3.94 3.79
C ASP A 180 10.57 -4.34 2.44
N VAL A 181 11.13 -5.39 1.80
CA VAL A 181 10.63 -5.92 0.53
C VAL A 181 9.21 -6.49 0.70
N VAL A 182 8.97 -7.30 1.73
CA VAL A 182 7.65 -7.87 2.02
C VAL A 182 6.64 -6.77 2.35
N TYR A 183 7.05 -5.74 3.08
CA TYR A 183 6.17 -4.62 3.42
C TYR A 183 5.70 -3.85 2.19
N GLY A 184 6.61 -3.57 1.24
CA GLY A 184 6.30 -2.84 0.02
C GLY A 184 5.55 -3.67 -1.04
N TYR A 185 5.81 -4.98 -1.12
CA TYR A 185 5.23 -5.87 -2.12
C TYR A 185 3.74 -6.11 -1.89
N ASN A 186 2.89 -5.85 -2.90
CA ASN A 186 1.43 -6.04 -2.84
C ASN A 186 0.93 -7.11 -3.82
N GLU A 187 1.72 -8.16 -4.00
CA GLU A 187 1.43 -9.28 -4.90
C GLU A 187 1.42 -8.89 -6.38
N GLU A 188 2.26 -7.91 -6.75
CA GLU A 188 2.45 -7.50 -8.14
C GLU A 188 2.97 -8.66 -9.01
N GLY A 189 2.68 -8.60 -10.31
CA GLY A 189 3.06 -9.63 -11.27
C GLY A 189 4.54 -9.68 -11.62
N VAL A 190 5.30 -8.62 -11.30
CA VAL A 190 6.76 -8.56 -11.45
C VAL A 190 7.37 -7.95 -10.21
N ILE A 191 8.47 -8.52 -9.73
CA ILE A 191 9.29 -7.92 -8.70
C ILE A 191 10.70 -7.68 -9.25
N GLY A 192 11.16 -6.43 -9.18
CA GLY A 192 12.40 -5.98 -9.79
C GLY A 192 13.41 -5.44 -8.81
N TRP A 193 14.68 -5.81 -9.00
CA TRP A 193 15.83 -5.18 -8.36
C TRP A 193 16.67 -4.46 -9.41
N ASP A 194 16.98 -3.17 -9.19
CA ASP A 194 17.96 -2.42 -10.00
C ASP A 194 19.18 -2.16 -9.13
N LEU A 195 20.22 -2.98 -9.32
CA LEU A 195 21.44 -2.95 -8.52
C LEU A 195 22.45 -1.97 -9.12
N PRO A 196 22.81 -0.90 -8.40
CA PRO A 196 23.78 0.05 -8.88
C PRO A 196 25.16 -0.57 -9.03
N LYS A 197 26.04 0.06 -9.83
CA LYS A 197 27.45 -0.38 -10.02
C LYS A 197 28.21 -0.51 -8.69
N THR A 198 27.85 0.33 -7.72
CA THR A 198 28.46 0.39 -6.37
C THR A 198 27.93 -0.69 -5.43
N PHE A 199 26.97 -1.52 -5.87
CA PHE A 199 26.40 -2.58 -5.02
C PHE A 199 27.51 -3.56 -4.60
N ASN A 200 27.68 -3.73 -3.28
CA ASN A 200 28.72 -4.60 -2.74
C ASN A 200 28.17 -6.02 -2.52
N PHE A 201 28.50 -6.93 -3.46
CA PHE A 201 28.11 -8.33 -3.38
C PHE A 201 28.85 -9.10 -2.29
N GLU A 202 30.04 -8.66 -1.85
CA GLU A 202 30.80 -9.36 -0.82
C GLU A 202 30.14 -9.24 0.55
N THR A 203 29.55 -8.08 0.84
CA THR A 203 28.90 -7.81 2.13
C THR A 203 27.38 -8.05 2.13
N MET A 204 26.72 -7.82 1.02
CA MET A 204 25.25 -7.82 0.92
C MET A 204 24.70 -8.91 -0.01
N GLY A 205 25.58 -9.59 -0.75
CA GLY A 205 25.19 -10.54 -1.79
C GLY A 205 24.38 -11.72 -1.25
N ASP A 206 24.83 -12.35 -0.18
CA ASP A 206 24.16 -13.53 0.40
C ASP A 206 22.75 -13.16 0.91
N THR A 207 22.62 -12.00 1.55
CA THR A 207 21.33 -11.51 2.04
C THR A 207 20.39 -11.24 0.88
N LEU A 208 20.86 -10.56 -0.16
CA LEU A 208 20.08 -10.29 -1.36
C LEU A 208 19.67 -11.60 -2.05
N CYS A 209 20.60 -12.53 -2.23
CA CYS A 209 20.31 -13.84 -2.85
C CYS A 209 19.24 -14.60 -2.09
N SER A 210 19.31 -14.60 -0.75
CA SER A 210 18.30 -15.25 0.10
C SER A 210 16.90 -14.62 -0.10
N ILE A 211 16.81 -13.31 -0.31
CA ILE A 211 15.55 -12.63 -0.60
C ILE A 211 15.05 -13.03 -2.00
N ILE A 212 15.91 -12.93 -3.01
CA ILE A 212 15.60 -13.32 -4.39
C ILE A 212 15.10 -14.76 -4.47
N GLU A 213 15.75 -15.68 -3.75
CA GLU A 213 15.32 -17.07 -3.65
C GLU A 213 13.89 -17.21 -3.13
N LYS A 214 13.57 -16.54 -2.03
CA LYS A 214 12.23 -16.55 -1.45
C LYS A 214 11.18 -16.02 -2.41
N PHE A 215 11.48 -14.93 -3.10
CA PHE A 215 10.56 -14.35 -4.08
C PHE A 215 10.51 -15.13 -5.40
N SER A 216 11.52 -15.97 -5.72
CA SER A 216 11.46 -16.88 -6.88
C SER A 216 10.60 -18.13 -6.64
N ASP A 217 10.23 -18.41 -5.38
CA ASP A 217 9.38 -19.55 -5.04
C ASP A 217 7.88 -19.22 -5.26
N PHE A 218 7.51 -19.06 -6.52
CA PHE A 218 6.15 -18.74 -6.96
C PHE A 218 5.09 -19.57 -6.22
N GLY A 219 4.06 -18.90 -5.73
CA GLY A 219 2.94 -19.50 -5.00
C GLY A 219 3.19 -19.66 -3.50
N GLN A 220 4.40 -19.41 -2.99
CA GLN A 220 4.70 -19.43 -1.56
C GLN A 220 4.18 -18.18 -0.84
N THR A 221 3.91 -18.33 0.44
CA THR A 221 3.51 -17.23 1.32
C THR A 221 4.71 -16.79 2.14
N ILE A 222 4.95 -15.47 2.15
CA ILE A 222 6.01 -14.84 2.95
C ILE A 222 5.36 -13.92 3.97
N THR A 223 5.84 -13.99 5.22
CA THR A 223 5.32 -13.17 6.31
C THR A 223 6.45 -12.32 6.89
N SER A 224 6.21 -11.02 7.04
CA SER A 224 7.04 -10.12 7.81
C SER A 224 6.32 -9.76 9.11
N LYS A 225 7.07 -9.73 10.22
CA LYS A 225 6.55 -9.28 11.54
C LYS A 225 6.82 -7.80 11.79
N LYS A 226 7.52 -7.12 10.89
CA LYS A 226 7.83 -5.70 11.02
C LYS A 226 6.56 -4.85 10.85
N TYR A 227 6.49 -3.74 11.56
CA TYR A 227 5.33 -2.84 11.60
C TYR A 227 4.06 -3.54 12.11
N ALA A 228 3.00 -3.53 11.31
CA ALA A 228 1.72 -4.17 11.66
C ALA A 228 1.68 -5.68 11.35
N GLY A 229 2.80 -6.24 10.86
CA GLY A 229 2.82 -7.58 10.27
C GLY A 229 2.16 -7.61 8.89
N LYS A 230 2.81 -8.23 7.92
CA LYS A 230 2.25 -8.40 6.59
C LYS A 230 2.53 -9.80 6.08
N THR A 231 1.51 -10.41 5.51
CA THR A 231 1.62 -11.69 4.81
C THR A 231 1.25 -11.46 3.36
N CYS A 232 2.09 -11.87 2.44
CA CYS A 232 1.85 -11.78 1.00
C CYS A 232 2.17 -13.10 0.32
N ARG A 233 1.52 -13.36 -0.80
CA ARG A 233 1.78 -14.52 -1.65
C ARG A 233 2.63 -14.09 -2.84
N VAL A 234 3.71 -14.81 -3.08
CA VAL A 234 4.54 -14.55 -4.26
C VAL A 234 3.81 -14.97 -5.51
N ARG A 235 3.56 -14.02 -6.42
CA ARG A 235 2.79 -14.26 -7.65
C ARG A 235 3.50 -13.85 -8.92
N GLY A 236 4.61 -13.12 -8.80
CA GLY A 236 5.26 -12.45 -9.92
C GLY A 236 6.55 -13.11 -10.42
N HIS A 237 7.01 -12.60 -11.54
CA HIS A 237 8.35 -12.82 -12.04
C HIS A 237 9.38 -12.14 -11.15
N VAL A 238 10.56 -12.73 -11.05
CA VAL A 238 11.71 -12.10 -10.40
C VAL A 238 12.68 -11.66 -11.49
N VAL A 239 12.97 -10.36 -11.54
CA VAL A 239 13.93 -9.78 -12.49
C VAL A 239 14.98 -8.95 -11.73
N VAL A 240 16.24 -9.14 -12.06
CA VAL A 240 17.36 -8.44 -11.43
C VAL A 240 18.21 -7.78 -12.52
N PHE A 241 18.42 -6.49 -12.39
CA PHE A 241 19.31 -5.71 -13.25
C PHE A 241 20.62 -5.45 -12.50
N SER A 242 21.72 -5.81 -13.10
CA SER A 242 23.03 -5.68 -12.48
C SER A 242 24.14 -5.41 -13.51
N ASN A 243 25.25 -4.83 -13.08
CA ASN A 243 26.47 -4.79 -13.86
C ASN A 243 27.33 -6.04 -13.67
N LYS A 244 26.98 -6.91 -12.73
CA LYS A 244 27.68 -8.16 -12.44
C LYS A 244 26.84 -9.36 -12.83
N LYS A 245 27.51 -10.45 -13.22
CA LYS A 245 26.85 -11.73 -13.52
C LYS A 245 26.12 -12.28 -12.29
N CYS A 246 25.15 -13.15 -12.55
CA CYS A 246 24.42 -13.82 -11.47
C CYS A 246 25.39 -14.58 -10.55
N PRO A 247 25.30 -14.42 -9.23
CA PRO A 247 26.11 -15.13 -8.26
C PRO A 247 25.93 -16.63 -8.32
N ASP A 248 27.00 -17.40 -8.04
CA ASP A 248 26.96 -18.86 -8.13
C ASP A 248 25.99 -19.50 -7.12
N ASN A 249 25.78 -18.87 -5.96
CA ASN A 249 24.83 -19.32 -4.96
C ASN A 249 23.35 -19.30 -5.42
N LEU A 250 23.03 -18.61 -6.53
CA LEU A 250 21.71 -18.68 -7.17
C LEU A 250 21.62 -19.68 -8.34
N ARG A 251 22.75 -20.28 -8.77
CA ARG A 251 22.80 -21.17 -9.95
C ARG A 251 22.03 -22.48 -9.80
N HIS A 252 21.63 -22.86 -8.60
CA HIS A 252 20.73 -23.99 -8.37
C HIS A 252 19.24 -23.66 -8.68
N ARG A 253 18.95 -22.41 -9.03
CA ARG A 253 17.65 -21.93 -9.53
C ARG A 253 17.60 -21.97 -11.05
N ASP A 254 16.41 -21.81 -11.65
CA ASP A 254 16.23 -21.63 -13.11
C ASP A 254 16.59 -20.17 -13.47
N VAL A 255 17.90 -19.91 -13.59
CA VAL A 255 18.40 -18.56 -13.92
C VAL A 255 18.49 -18.38 -15.41
N ILE A 256 17.81 -17.38 -15.93
CA ILE A 256 17.92 -16.92 -17.33
C ILE A 256 18.82 -15.69 -17.36
N ASP A 257 20.06 -15.86 -17.75
CA ASP A 257 21.00 -14.76 -17.94
C ASP A 257 20.74 -14.10 -19.31
N ILE A 258 20.57 -12.78 -19.30
CA ILE A 258 20.44 -11.97 -20.51
C ILE A 258 21.46 -10.84 -20.43
N GLU A 259 22.39 -10.81 -21.37
CA GLU A 259 23.37 -9.73 -21.47
C GLU A 259 22.89 -8.71 -22.50
N LEU A 260 22.75 -7.45 -22.06
CA LEU A 260 22.43 -6.34 -22.94
C LEU A 260 23.73 -5.84 -23.59
N PRO A 261 23.81 -5.80 -24.95
CA PRO A 261 24.98 -5.32 -25.63
C PRO A 261 25.25 -3.83 -25.35
N LYS A 262 26.49 -3.39 -25.51
CA LYS A 262 26.82 -1.97 -25.48
C LYS A 262 26.14 -1.29 -26.69
N ARG A 263 25.46 -0.17 -26.45
CA ARG A 263 24.89 0.61 -27.55
C ARG A 263 26.00 1.21 -28.41
N GLU A 264 25.90 1.05 -29.72
CA GLU A 264 26.77 1.74 -30.68
C GLU A 264 26.42 3.24 -30.62
N GLY A 265 27.35 4.07 -30.19
CA GLY A 265 27.18 5.52 -30.09
C GLY A 265 27.57 6.14 -28.79
N ASP A 266 27.63 5.38 -27.68
CA ASP A 266 28.13 5.88 -26.38
C ASP A 266 29.66 5.83 -26.29
N THR A 267 30.33 6.59 -27.15
CA THR A 267 31.76 6.93 -27.01
C THR A 267 31.94 8.18 -26.18
N LEU A 268 31.29 8.29 -25.06
CA LEU A 268 31.52 9.38 -24.12
C LEU A 268 32.29 8.86 -22.88
N GLY A 269 33.59 9.15 -22.88
CA GLY A 269 34.42 9.27 -21.70
C GLY A 269 35.07 7.97 -21.21
N SER A 270 36.21 7.66 -21.77
CA SER A 270 37.31 6.93 -21.08
C SER A 270 37.88 7.75 -19.93
#